data_ce6d4022d920a10553321110d8b9af06
#
_entry.id   ce6d4022d920a10553321110d8b9af06
#
_cell.length_a   1.000
_cell.length_b   1.000
_cell.length_c   1.000
_cell.angle_alpha   90.00
_cell.angle_beta   90.00
_cell.angle_gamma   90.00
#
_symmetry.space_group_name_H-M   'P 1'
#
loop_
_entity.id
_entity.type
_entity.pdbx_description
1 polymer ?
#
loop_
_entity_poly.entity_id
_entity_poly.type
_entity_poly.pdbx_seq_one_letter_code
_entity_poly.pdbx_strand_id
1 'polypeptide(L)'
;GRFLESAGATPAPPVPCAIRTHLTAARFALLAGLSGTLAACQVFAQTAATAACDAQSVAAVAAVATSGGAGGTAEAVPVARVVAQTCKPWPYDPAIRLAAVAFAADATTEAGERNLELRVAMLDAGTHKVVALYAQDMGEDAGFELAADSLRLDTARYDLAQGVRAIGVVVHSVARGPSCPDFDSNDALTLLVREGRRLRPVLQRNLTVWQRVKGEPCNWGATGVVTERGTLTLSMDTPIHAGYADIALTANLVTSTTVKDAVDTERTRRRRQVLRYDGTRYVPVSRSDDSWPFGN
;
A
#
# COMPACT_ATOMS: atom_id res chain seq x y z
N GLY A 1 -29.40 13.29 -41.71
CA GLY A 1 -28.54 12.97 -40.65
C GLY A 1 -27.26 12.32 -41.16
N ARG A 2 -26.10 13.02 -41.10
CA ARG A 2 -24.80 12.48 -41.53
C ARG A 2 -24.07 11.99 -40.27
N PHE A 3 -23.68 10.73 -40.26
CA PHE A 3 -22.72 10.14 -39.31
C PHE A 3 -21.32 10.67 -39.65
N LEU A 4 -20.61 11.17 -38.66
CA LEU A 4 -19.17 11.43 -38.70
C LEU A 4 -18.45 10.30 -37.92
N GLU A 5 -17.70 9.49 -38.67
CA GLU A 5 -16.75 8.50 -38.17
C GLU A 5 -15.53 9.23 -37.54
N SER A 6 -15.23 8.91 -36.27
CA SER A 6 -14.02 9.35 -35.61
C SER A 6 -12.93 8.30 -35.80
N ALA A 7 -11.89 8.66 -36.55
CA ALA A 7 -10.72 7.84 -36.80
C ALA A 7 -9.87 7.69 -35.54
N GLY A 8 -9.66 6.43 -35.10
CA GLY A 8 -8.75 6.07 -34.03
C GLY A 8 -7.29 6.25 -34.41
N ALA A 9 -6.55 7.01 -33.62
CA ALA A 9 -5.10 7.14 -33.73
C ALA A 9 -4.42 5.94 -33.06
N THR A 10 -3.67 5.19 -33.84
CA THR A 10 -2.80 4.09 -33.40
C THR A 10 -1.51 4.67 -32.78
N PRO A 11 -1.02 4.19 -31.63
CA PRO A 11 0.27 4.62 -31.09
C PRO A 11 1.44 4.00 -31.88
N ALA A 12 2.46 4.81 -32.15
CA ALA A 12 3.68 4.43 -32.84
C ALA A 12 4.56 3.48 -31.99
N PRO A 13 5.28 2.54 -32.61
CA PRO A 13 6.17 1.61 -31.92
C PRO A 13 7.47 2.30 -31.44
N PRO A 14 8.11 1.77 -30.35
CA PRO A 14 9.34 2.35 -29.82
C PRO A 14 10.54 2.08 -30.75
N VAL A 15 11.37 3.10 -30.92
CA VAL A 15 12.62 3.06 -31.72
C VAL A 15 13.74 2.40 -30.92
N PRO A 16 14.45 1.40 -31.44
CA PRO A 16 15.58 0.79 -30.75
C PRO A 16 16.82 1.69 -30.80
N CYS A 17 17.46 1.88 -29.65
CA CYS A 17 18.74 2.57 -29.50
C CYS A 17 19.88 1.68 -30.04
N ALA A 18 20.43 1.97 -31.21
CA ALA A 18 21.56 1.26 -31.79
C ALA A 18 22.86 1.87 -31.31
N ILE A 19 23.65 1.07 -30.58
CA ILE A 19 25.05 1.40 -30.24
C ILE A 19 25.92 1.14 -31.47
N ARG A 20 26.45 2.19 -32.10
CA ARG A 20 27.51 2.10 -33.09
C ARG A 20 28.85 2.39 -32.41
N THR A 21 29.65 1.35 -32.26
CA THR A 21 31.10 1.46 -32.00
C THR A 21 31.83 1.70 -33.30
N HIS A 22 32.48 2.86 -33.46
CA HIS A 22 33.48 3.10 -34.47
C HIS A 22 34.86 3.30 -33.79
N LEU A 23 35.72 2.30 -33.94
CA LEU A 23 37.16 2.49 -33.77
C LEU A 23 37.72 3.16 -35.04
N THR A 24 38.40 4.31 -34.88
CA THR A 24 39.45 4.73 -35.80
C THR A 24 40.45 5.61 -35.05
N ALA A 25 41.70 5.28 -35.22
CA ALA A 25 42.86 5.93 -34.63
C ALA A 25 43.25 7.20 -35.40
N ALA A 26 43.84 8.14 -34.69
CA ALA A 26 45.04 8.92 -35.00
C ALA A 26 44.91 10.46 -34.85
N ARG A 27 45.74 10.93 -33.93
CA ARG A 27 46.66 12.09 -33.95
C ARG A 27 46.17 13.55 -33.88
N PHE A 28 46.62 14.19 -32.82
CA PHE A 28 47.12 15.57 -32.61
C PHE A 28 46.14 16.76 -32.56
N ALA A 29 46.17 17.37 -31.42
CA ALA A 29 46.44 18.77 -31.06
C ALA A 29 45.29 19.66 -30.65
N LEU A 30 45.45 20.27 -29.45
CA LEU A 30 45.10 21.58 -28.95
C LEU A 30 43.65 21.89 -28.54
N LEU A 31 43.52 22.01 -27.21
CA LEU A 31 42.76 23.05 -26.43
C LEU A 31 41.47 23.65 -27.01
N ALA A 32 40.33 23.17 -26.56
CA ALA A 32 39.17 24.00 -26.36
C ALA A 32 38.17 23.28 -25.42
N GLY A 33 37.58 23.99 -24.46
CA GLY A 33 36.79 23.48 -23.36
C GLY A 33 35.64 22.54 -23.72
N LEU A 34 35.65 21.35 -23.13
CA LEU A 34 34.53 20.42 -23.15
C LEU A 34 33.60 20.74 -21.96
N SER A 35 32.52 21.47 -22.23
CA SER A 35 31.34 21.42 -21.40
C SER A 35 30.63 20.08 -21.65
N GLY A 36 31.02 19.07 -20.89
CA GLY A 36 30.37 17.77 -20.90
C GLY A 36 29.00 17.85 -20.23
N THR A 37 27.92 17.88 -21.00
CA THR A 37 26.57 17.64 -20.50
C THR A 37 26.46 16.15 -20.14
N LEU A 38 26.59 15.86 -18.84
CA LEU A 38 26.25 14.56 -18.28
C LEU A 38 24.73 14.36 -18.44
N ALA A 39 24.33 13.61 -19.48
CA ALA A 39 22.98 13.08 -19.59
C ALA A 39 22.81 12.05 -18.47
N ALA A 40 22.20 12.46 -17.37
CA ALA A 40 21.77 11.56 -16.31
C ALA A 40 20.65 10.67 -16.89
N CYS A 41 20.96 9.41 -17.20
CA CYS A 41 19.96 8.38 -17.41
C CYS A 41 19.18 8.23 -16.11
N GLN A 42 18.03 8.85 -16.00
CA GLN A 42 17.06 8.57 -14.94
C GLN A 42 16.50 7.18 -15.20
N VAL A 43 17.00 6.21 -14.46
CA VAL A 43 16.37 4.90 -14.34
C VAL A 43 15.09 5.13 -13.52
N PHE A 44 13.96 5.32 -14.21
CA PHE A 44 12.66 5.21 -13.58
C PHE A 44 12.53 3.76 -13.11
N ALA A 45 12.63 3.54 -11.80
CA ALA A 45 12.20 2.30 -11.21
C ALA A 45 10.69 2.18 -11.49
N GLN A 46 10.33 1.41 -12.51
CA GLN A 46 8.96 1.01 -12.74
C GLN A 46 8.54 0.22 -11.51
N THR A 47 7.75 0.83 -10.64
CA THR A 47 6.97 0.10 -9.64
C THR A 47 6.14 -0.90 -10.43
N ALA A 48 6.48 -2.19 -10.33
CA ALA A 48 5.71 -3.25 -10.98
C ALA A 48 4.25 -3.08 -10.56
N ALA A 49 3.41 -2.78 -11.54
CA ALA A 49 1.99 -2.60 -11.32
C ALA A 49 1.44 -3.86 -10.62
N THR A 50 0.65 -3.67 -9.57
CA THR A 50 -0.11 -4.74 -8.94
C THR A 50 -1.01 -5.36 -10.01
N ALA A 51 -0.73 -6.62 -10.37
CA ALA A 51 -1.51 -7.33 -11.37
C ALA A 51 -2.60 -8.17 -10.67
N ALA A 52 -3.72 -8.38 -11.35
CA ALA A 52 -4.70 -9.36 -10.93
C ALA A 52 -4.02 -10.72 -10.76
N CYS A 53 -4.48 -11.52 -9.80
CA CYS A 53 -3.99 -12.88 -9.60
C CYS A 53 -4.43 -13.78 -10.77
N ASP A 54 -3.58 -14.74 -11.16
CA ASP A 54 -4.03 -15.83 -12.01
C ASP A 54 -4.97 -16.77 -11.24
N ALA A 55 -5.80 -17.50 -11.99
CA ALA A 55 -6.82 -18.38 -11.41
C ALA A 55 -6.23 -19.47 -10.49
N GLN A 56 -5.01 -19.97 -10.79
CA GLN A 56 -4.37 -21.01 -9.98
C GLN A 56 -3.93 -20.44 -8.62
N SER A 57 -3.37 -19.23 -8.59
CA SER A 57 -3.00 -18.53 -7.35
C SER A 57 -4.24 -18.29 -6.47
N VAL A 58 -5.33 -17.81 -7.06
CA VAL A 58 -6.59 -17.59 -6.31
C VAL A 58 -7.13 -18.90 -5.76
N ALA A 59 -7.20 -19.95 -6.59
CA ALA A 59 -7.68 -21.27 -6.17
C ALA A 59 -6.81 -21.87 -5.04
N ALA A 60 -5.49 -21.72 -5.14
CA ALA A 60 -4.57 -22.18 -4.11
C ALA A 60 -4.78 -21.47 -2.76
N VAL A 61 -4.99 -20.14 -2.78
CA VAL A 61 -5.26 -19.34 -1.57
C VAL A 61 -6.64 -19.71 -0.99
N ALA A 62 -7.64 -19.89 -1.85
CA ALA A 62 -9.00 -20.26 -1.44
C ALA A 62 -9.07 -21.66 -0.80
N ALA A 63 -8.26 -22.61 -1.29
CA ALA A 63 -8.26 -24.00 -0.83
C ALA A 63 -7.60 -24.21 0.54
N VAL A 64 -6.83 -23.24 1.06
CA VAL A 64 -6.22 -23.40 2.38
C VAL A 64 -7.31 -23.30 3.45
N ALA A 65 -7.43 -24.35 4.25
CA ALA A 65 -8.30 -24.34 5.41
C ALA A 65 -7.72 -23.37 6.46
N THR A 66 -8.50 -22.37 6.86
CA THR A 66 -8.15 -21.45 7.95
C THR A 66 -8.93 -21.84 9.20
N SER A 67 -8.27 -21.87 10.34
CA SER A 67 -8.98 -22.06 11.61
C SER A 67 -9.77 -20.78 11.89
N GLY A 68 -11.05 -20.80 11.59
CA GLY A 68 -11.99 -19.75 11.99
C GLY A 68 -11.90 -19.55 13.51
N GLY A 69 -12.00 -18.32 14.01
CA GLY A 69 -11.98 -18.01 15.44
C GLY A 69 -12.94 -18.88 16.23
N ALA A 70 -12.46 -19.38 17.39
CA ALA A 70 -13.18 -20.10 18.42
C ALA A 70 -14.27 -21.10 17.92
N GLY A 71 -13.86 -22.25 17.36
CA GLY A 71 -14.73 -23.44 17.24
C GLY A 71 -15.25 -23.79 15.85
N GLY A 72 -14.82 -23.09 14.79
CA GLY A 72 -15.17 -23.44 13.41
C GLY A 72 -14.25 -24.49 12.79
N THR A 73 -14.81 -25.45 12.07
CA THR A 73 -14.04 -26.33 11.17
C THR A 73 -13.43 -25.49 10.06
N ALA A 74 -12.12 -25.67 9.86
CA ALA A 74 -11.38 -25.02 8.79
C ALA A 74 -11.97 -25.40 7.43
N GLU A 75 -12.56 -24.45 6.71
CA GLU A 75 -13.22 -24.71 5.43
C GLU A 75 -12.54 -23.93 4.31
N ALA A 76 -12.46 -24.55 3.13
CA ALA A 76 -12.02 -23.88 1.90
C ALA A 76 -13.08 -22.87 1.46
N VAL A 77 -12.65 -21.65 1.03
CA VAL A 77 -13.56 -20.61 0.57
C VAL A 77 -13.85 -20.79 -0.93
N PRO A 78 -15.12 -20.71 -1.38
CA PRO A 78 -15.41 -20.72 -2.81
C PRO A 78 -14.76 -19.56 -3.56
N VAL A 79 -14.07 -19.85 -4.67
CA VAL A 79 -13.41 -18.84 -5.53
C VAL A 79 -14.41 -17.81 -6.08
N ALA A 80 -15.68 -18.21 -6.28
CA ALA A 80 -16.73 -17.29 -6.73
C ALA A 80 -17.05 -16.14 -5.77
N ARG A 81 -16.51 -16.18 -4.54
CA ARG A 81 -16.70 -15.12 -3.50
C ARG A 81 -15.57 -14.08 -3.45
N VAL A 82 -14.68 -14.04 -4.44
CA VAL A 82 -13.62 -13.04 -4.50
C VAL A 82 -14.21 -11.64 -4.69
N VAL A 83 -13.89 -10.74 -3.77
CA VAL A 83 -14.29 -9.32 -3.80
C VAL A 83 -13.15 -8.46 -4.33
N ALA A 84 -11.93 -8.68 -3.84
CA ALA A 84 -10.73 -7.96 -4.24
C ALA A 84 -9.55 -8.92 -4.30
N GLN A 85 -8.60 -8.66 -5.19
CA GLN A 85 -7.40 -9.48 -5.30
C GLN A 85 -6.23 -8.70 -5.89
N THR A 86 -5.03 -9.05 -5.47
CA THR A 86 -3.79 -8.54 -6.04
C THR A 86 -2.67 -9.55 -5.88
N CYS A 87 -1.86 -9.70 -6.93
CA CYS A 87 -0.69 -10.58 -6.93
C CYS A 87 0.56 -9.83 -7.40
N LYS A 88 1.70 -10.24 -6.88
CA LYS A 88 2.99 -9.64 -7.23
C LYS A 88 4.11 -10.66 -7.07
N PRO A 89 5.08 -10.76 -8.00
CA PRO A 89 6.32 -11.47 -7.76
C PRO A 89 7.00 -10.87 -6.51
N TRP A 90 7.59 -11.73 -5.66
CA TRP A 90 8.40 -11.26 -4.54
C TRP A 90 9.75 -10.76 -5.09
N PRO A 91 10.07 -9.45 -5.05
CA PRO A 91 11.25 -8.92 -5.74
C PRO A 91 12.59 -9.38 -5.14
N TYR A 92 12.56 -10.04 -4.00
CA TYR A 92 13.74 -10.48 -3.26
C TYR A 92 13.95 -12.01 -3.31
N ASP A 93 12.98 -12.75 -3.84
CA ASP A 93 13.07 -14.18 -4.09
C ASP A 93 12.14 -14.54 -5.26
N PRO A 94 12.68 -14.80 -6.45
CA PRO A 94 11.89 -15.10 -7.65
C PRO A 94 11.13 -16.43 -7.57
N ALA A 95 11.50 -17.32 -6.62
CA ALA A 95 10.76 -18.55 -6.37
C ALA A 95 9.44 -18.30 -5.60
N ILE A 96 9.20 -17.07 -5.14
CA ILE A 96 8.02 -16.70 -4.36
C ILE A 96 7.16 -15.69 -5.11
N ARG A 97 5.86 -15.93 -5.10
CA ARG A 97 4.80 -14.98 -5.48
C ARG A 97 3.99 -14.59 -4.25
N LEU A 98 3.63 -13.31 -4.15
CA LEU A 98 2.73 -12.82 -3.12
C LEU A 98 1.33 -12.73 -3.70
N ALA A 99 0.33 -13.08 -2.89
CA ALA A 99 -1.08 -12.90 -3.19
C ALA A 99 -1.81 -12.30 -1.99
N ALA A 100 -2.72 -11.37 -2.24
CA ALA A 100 -3.70 -10.92 -1.27
C ALA A 100 -5.08 -11.02 -1.91
N VAL A 101 -6.00 -11.70 -1.25
CA VAL A 101 -7.36 -11.96 -1.76
C VAL A 101 -8.35 -11.77 -0.62
N ALA A 102 -9.39 -10.98 -0.86
CA ALA A 102 -10.53 -10.82 0.03
C ALA A 102 -11.73 -11.62 -0.52
N PHE A 103 -12.30 -12.45 0.31
CA PHE A 103 -13.46 -13.30 0.00
C PHE A 103 -14.66 -12.84 0.81
N ALA A 104 -15.84 -12.78 0.21
CA ALA A 104 -17.08 -12.62 0.95
C ALA A 104 -17.46 -13.94 1.64
N ALA A 105 -17.90 -13.89 2.89
CA ALA A 105 -18.40 -15.05 3.62
C ALA A 105 -19.70 -15.59 2.99
N ASP A 106 -20.53 -14.68 2.43
CA ASP A 106 -21.76 -14.99 1.71
C ASP A 106 -21.76 -14.27 0.34
N ALA A 107 -22.11 -15.00 -0.71
CA ALA A 107 -22.18 -14.47 -2.07
C ALA A 107 -23.42 -13.59 -2.33
N THR A 108 -24.40 -13.62 -1.42
CA THR A 108 -25.71 -12.94 -1.59
C THR A 108 -25.78 -11.60 -0.85
N THR A 109 -24.81 -11.29 0.02
CA THR A 109 -24.78 -10.03 0.77
C THR A 109 -24.32 -8.88 -0.11
N GLU A 110 -25.05 -7.76 -0.05
CA GLU A 110 -24.74 -6.54 -0.81
C GLU A 110 -23.42 -5.90 -0.36
N ALA A 111 -22.79 -5.14 -1.27
CA ALA A 111 -21.61 -4.33 -0.96
C ALA A 111 -21.92 -3.32 0.15
N GLY A 112 -20.97 -3.15 1.08
CA GLY A 112 -21.13 -2.31 2.27
C GLY A 112 -21.74 -3.03 3.50
N GLU A 113 -22.15 -4.31 3.36
CA GLU A 113 -22.71 -5.13 4.45
C GLU A 113 -22.06 -6.51 4.55
N ARG A 114 -21.04 -6.79 3.75
CA ARG A 114 -20.42 -8.14 3.66
C ARG A 114 -19.52 -8.41 4.86
N ASN A 115 -19.57 -9.65 5.35
CA ASN A 115 -18.49 -10.21 6.14
C ASN A 115 -17.43 -10.75 5.17
N LEU A 116 -16.18 -10.37 5.36
CA LEU A 116 -15.07 -10.68 4.48
C LEU A 116 -13.98 -11.44 5.21
N GLU A 117 -13.24 -12.29 4.50
CA GLU A 117 -11.99 -12.87 4.96
C GLU A 117 -10.86 -12.43 4.03
N LEU A 118 -9.90 -11.64 4.55
CA LEU A 118 -8.67 -11.31 3.86
C LEU A 118 -7.65 -12.43 4.05
N ARG A 119 -7.11 -12.96 2.97
CA ARG A 119 -5.99 -13.91 2.96
C ARG A 119 -4.80 -13.29 2.27
N VAL A 120 -3.65 -13.28 2.96
CA VAL A 120 -2.36 -12.87 2.38
C VAL A 120 -1.46 -14.08 2.38
N ALA A 121 -0.93 -14.45 1.22
CA ALA A 121 -0.16 -15.68 1.03
C ALA A 121 1.19 -15.43 0.34
N MET A 122 2.17 -16.21 0.74
CA MET A 122 3.35 -16.51 -0.06
C MET A 122 3.10 -17.84 -0.77
N LEU A 123 3.27 -17.86 -2.10
CA LEU A 123 3.13 -19.05 -2.93
C LEU A 123 4.47 -19.40 -3.57
N ASP A 124 4.74 -20.68 -3.72
CA ASP A 124 5.79 -21.13 -4.62
C ASP A 124 5.43 -20.73 -6.06
N ALA A 125 6.30 -20.01 -6.75
CA ALA A 125 6.00 -19.42 -8.06
C ALA A 125 5.83 -20.44 -9.18
N GLY A 126 6.41 -21.65 -9.05
CA GLY A 126 6.33 -22.71 -10.03
C GLY A 126 5.11 -23.61 -9.85
N THR A 127 4.76 -23.91 -8.60
CA THR A 127 3.70 -24.91 -8.27
C THR A 127 2.41 -24.27 -7.74
N HIS A 128 2.40 -22.96 -7.47
CA HIS A 128 1.32 -22.21 -6.80
C HIS A 128 0.98 -22.72 -5.38
N LYS A 129 1.79 -23.59 -4.81
CA LYS A 129 1.56 -24.11 -3.46
C LYS A 129 1.73 -22.99 -2.44
N VAL A 130 0.75 -22.84 -1.54
CA VAL A 130 0.86 -21.88 -0.42
C VAL A 130 1.93 -22.36 0.56
N VAL A 131 2.97 -21.54 0.74
CA VAL A 131 4.10 -21.81 1.65
C VAL A 131 3.97 -21.08 2.98
N ALA A 132 3.23 -19.96 3.02
CA ALA A 132 2.86 -19.26 4.25
C ALA A 132 1.57 -18.47 4.03
N LEU A 133 0.75 -18.32 5.08
CA LEU A 133 -0.55 -17.66 5.04
C LEU A 133 -0.79 -16.79 6.26
N TYR A 134 -1.45 -15.67 6.06
CA TYR A 134 -2.16 -14.86 7.04
C TYR A 134 -3.63 -14.79 6.65
N ALA A 135 -4.52 -14.87 7.63
CA ALA A 135 -5.95 -14.66 7.43
C ALA A 135 -6.50 -13.71 8.50
N GLN A 136 -7.44 -12.87 8.10
CA GLN A 136 -8.11 -11.90 8.96
C GLN A 136 -9.56 -11.70 8.52
N ASP A 137 -10.48 -11.80 9.49
CA ASP A 137 -11.88 -11.45 9.28
C ASP A 137 -12.05 -9.93 9.28
N MET A 138 -12.93 -9.43 8.42
CA MET A 138 -13.28 -8.02 8.28
C MET A 138 -14.78 -7.90 8.06
N GLY A 139 -15.42 -6.88 8.63
CA GLY A 139 -16.83 -6.53 8.37
C GLY A 139 -16.91 -5.23 7.60
N GLU A 140 -17.73 -5.20 6.56
CA GLU A 140 -18.11 -3.96 5.89
C GLU A 140 -19.22 -3.23 6.66
N ASP A 141 -19.16 -1.92 6.63
CA ASP A 141 -20.17 -1.02 7.21
C ASP A 141 -20.15 0.34 6.47
N ALA A 142 -20.86 1.32 7.00
CA ALA A 142 -20.91 2.66 6.42
C ALA A 142 -19.54 3.38 6.31
N GLY A 143 -18.54 2.95 7.07
CA GLY A 143 -17.18 3.51 7.09
C GLY A 143 -16.13 2.62 6.41
N PHE A 144 -16.48 1.39 6.07
CA PHE A 144 -15.55 0.44 5.47
C PHE A 144 -16.21 -0.44 4.40
N GLU A 145 -15.75 -0.35 3.18
CA GLU A 145 -16.22 -1.12 2.02
C GLU A 145 -15.06 -1.45 1.09
N LEU A 146 -15.02 -2.66 0.51
CA LEU A 146 -14.02 -3.06 -0.47
C LEU A 146 -14.57 -3.06 -1.91
N ALA A 147 -13.79 -2.50 -2.83
CA ALA A 147 -13.91 -2.66 -4.27
C ALA A 147 -12.82 -3.60 -4.81
N ALA A 148 -12.89 -3.93 -6.08
CA ALA A 148 -11.97 -4.86 -6.73
C ALA A 148 -10.49 -4.45 -6.64
N ASP A 149 -10.20 -3.15 -6.57
CA ASP A 149 -8.87 -2.52 -6.49
C ASP A 149 -8.46 -2.10 -5.06
N SER A 150 -9.23 -2.47 -4.05
CA SER A 150 -8.98 -2.11 -2.64
C SER A 150 -7.73 -2.73 -2.02
N LEU A 151 -7.10 -3.72 -2.66
CA LEU A 151 -5.91 -4.39 -2.13
C LEU A 151 -4.64 -3.99 -2.87
N ARG A 152 -3.58 -3.69 -2.11
CA ARG A 152 -2.25 -3.44 -2.64
C ARG A 152 -1.18 -4.17 -1.83
N LEU A 153 -0.26 -4.86 -2.51
CA LEU A 153 0.92 -5.46 -1.88
C LEU A 153 2.06 -4.45 -1.84
N ASP A 154 2.57 -4.20 -0.66
CA ASP A 154 3.75 -3.35 -0.43
C ASP A 154 4.99 -4.23 -0.24
N THR A 155 5.92 -4.10 -1.16
CA THR A 155 7.18 -4.84 -1.17
C THR A 155 8.38 -3.93 -0.96
N ALA A 156 8.21 -2.83 -0.23
CA ALA A 156 9.31 -1.98 0.18
C ALA A 156 10.32 -2.78 1.05
N ARG A 157 11.53 -2.23 1.21
CA ARG A 157 12.62 -2.91 1.92
C ARG A 157 12.47 -2.83 3.43
N TYR A 158 11.51 -3.58 3.95
CA TYR A 158 11.30 -3.72 5.39
C TYR A 158 12.24 -4.81 5.96
N ASP A 159 13.54 -4.55 5.97
CA ASP A 159 14.58 -5.45 6.50
C ASP A 159 14.60 -5.37 8.02
N LEU A 160 13.83 -6.23 8.70
CA LEU A 160 13.70 -6.22 10.17
C LEU A 160 14.93 -6.80 10.86
N ALA A 161 15.55 -7.83 10.26
CA ALA A 161 16.79 -8.46 10.72
C ALA A 161 17.48 -9.14 9.55
N GLN A 162 18.68 -9.65 9.76
CA GLN A 162 19.37 -10.45 8.74
C GLN A 162 18.51 -11.66 8.35
N GLY A 163 18.14 -11.74 7.07
CA GLY A 163 17.29 -12.80 6.54
C GLY A 163 15.81 -12.68 6.89
N VAL A 164 15.38 -11.64 7.59
CA VAL A 164 13.98 -11.40 7.96
C VAL A 164 13.50 -10.12 7.31
N ARG A 165 12.67 -10.25 6.29
CA ARG A 165 12.03 -9.13 5.60
C ARG A 165 10.52 -9.25 5.70
N ALA A 166 9.87 -8.16 6.12
CA ALA A 166 8.41 -8.10 6.13
C ALA A 166 7.85 -7.81 4.75
N ILE A 167 6.62 -8.28 4.53
CA ILE A 167 5.76 -7.90 3.41
C ILE A 167 4.63 -7.05 3.94
N GLY A 168 4.21 -6.05 3.17
CA GLY A 168 3.06 -5.22 3.49
C GLY A 168 1.84 -5.60 2.65
N VAL A 169 0.68 -5.55 3.26
CA VAL A 169 -0.60 -5.48 2.57
C VAL A 169 -1.29 -4.20 2.99
N VAL A 170 -1.80 -3.46 2.01
CA VAL A 170 -2.57 -2.23 2.24
C VAL A 170 -4.00 -2.50 1.79
N VAL A 171 -4.94 -2.21 2.67
CA VAL A 171 -6.37 -2.29 2.43
C VAL A 171 -6.93 -0.88 2.33
N HIS A 172 -7.51 -0.54 1.16
CA HIS A 172 -8.15 0.75 0.89
C HIS A 172 -9.66 0.60 0.96
N SER A 173 -10.33 1.41 1.78
CA SER A 173 -11.79 1.48 1.84
C SER A 173 -12.32 2.45 0.78
N VAL A 174 -13.38 2.03 0.07
CA VAL A 174 -14.13 2.89 -0.86
C VAL A 174 -15.43 3.41 -0.25
N ALA A 175 -15.70 3.13 1.02
CA ALA A 175 -16.85 3.66 1.73
C ALA A 175 -16.86 5.19 1.68
N ARG A 176 -18.04 5.77 1.47
CA ARG A 176 -18.19 7.22 1.40
C ARG A 176 -18.10 7.91 2.77
N GLY A 177 -18.33 7.15 3.84
CA GLY A 177 -18.40 7.69 5.20
C GLY A 177 -19.54 8.69 5.39
N PRO A 178 -19.56 9.39 6.54
CA PRO A 178 -20.57 10.41 6.85
C PRO A 178 -20.37 11.65 5.97
N SER A 179 -21.47 12.36 5.67
CA SER A 179 -21.46 13.59 4.84
C SER A 179 -20.65 14.73 5.46
N CYS A 180 -20.54 14.77 6.80
CA CYS A 180 -19.79 15.79 7.54
C CYS A 180 -18.86 15.11 8.56
N PRO A 181 -17.74 14.50 8.10
CA PRO A 181 -16.84 13.79 8.99
C PRO A 181 -16.05 14.77 9.88
N ASP A 182 -15.72 14.31 11.08
CA ASP A 182 -14.73 14.96 11.95
C ASP A 182 -13.36 14.35 11.78
N PHE A 183 -13.33 13.06 11.46
CA PHE A 183 -12.13 12.26 11.26
C PHE A 183 -12.39 11.18 10.21
N ASP A 184 -11.38 10.89 9.42
CA ASP A 184 -11.32 9.76 8.51
C ASP A 184 -9.90 9.19 8.47
N SER A 185 -9.77 7.88 8.31
CA SER A 185 -8.49 7.20 8.12
C SER A 185 -8.64 6.08 7.12
N ASN A 186 -7.63 5.91 6.28
CA ASN A 186 -7.68 4.92 5.20
C ASN A 186 -6.29 4.33 4.91
N ASP A 187 -6.22 3.45 3.90
CA ASP A 187 -5.00 2.77 3.50
C ASP A 187 -4.37 2.00 4.67
N ALA A 188 -5.13 1.07 5.26
CA ALA A 188 -4.69 0.26 6.39
C ALA A 188 -3.55 -0.68 5.97
N LEU A 189 -2.30 -0.35 6.35
CA LEU A 189 -1.12 -1.18 6.16
C LEU A 189 -1.00 -2.21 7.29
N THR A 190 -0.80 -3.47 6.93
CA THR A 190 -0.33 -4.53 7.83
C THR A 190 1.03 -5.03 7.34
N LEU A 191 2.06 -4.95 8.19
CA LEU A 191 3.35 -5.62 7.95
C LEU A 191 3.34 -7.02 8.54
N LEU A 192 3.71 -7.99 7.71
CA LEU A 192 3.69 -9.42 8.00
C LEU A 192 5.11 -10.00 7.91
N VAL A 193 5.51 -10.81 8.88
CA VAL A 193 6.74 -11.60 8.85
C VAL A 193 6.42 -13.08 8.71
N ARG A 194 7.26 -13.79 7.98
CA ARG A 194 7.12 -15.25 7.82
C ARG A 194 7.69 -15.97 9.02
N GLU A 195 6.89 -16.83 9.64
CA GLU A 195 7.25 -17.76 10.70
C GLU A 195 6.80 -19.18 10.28
N GLY A 196 7.72 -19.92 9.66
CA GLY A 196 7.40 -21.23 9.11
C GLY A 196 6.34 -21.14 8.00
N ARG A 197 5.14 -21.68 8.26
CA ARG A 197 3.99 -21.66 7.33
C ARG A 197 2.98 -20.56 7.65
N ARG A 198 3.27 -19.70 8.60
CA ARG A 198 2.40 -18.59 8.99
C ARG A 198 3.04 -17.25 8.60
N LEU A 199 2.21 -16.30 8.21
CA LEU A 199 2.54 -14.89 8.16
C LEU A 199 1.94 -14.24 9.42
N ARG A 200 2.78 -13.63 10.25
CA ARG A 200 2.38 -13.00 11.50
C ARG A 200 2.42 -11.47 11.37
N PRO A 201 1.35 -10.77 11.75
CA PRO A 201 1.36 -9.32 11.77
C PRO A 201 2.30 -8.79 12.86
N VAL A 202 3.13 -7.81 12.50
CA VAL A 202 4.05 -7.13 13.43
C VAL A 202 3.77 -5.63 13.56
N LEU A 203 3.06 -5.06 12.58
CA LEU A 203 2.64 -3.66 12.58
C LEU A 203 1.32 -3.52 11.83
N GLN A 204 0.42 -2.68 12.35
CA GLN A 204 -0.78 -2.21 11.64
C GLN A 204 -0.87 -0.69 11.80
N ARG A 205 -1.04 0.05 10.69
CA ARG A 205 -1.18 1.52 10.67
C ARG A 205 -1.97 1.97 9.46
N ASN A 206 -2.85 2.95 9.64
CA ASN A 206 -3.42 3.69 8.52
C ASN A 206 -2.34 4.60 7.91
N LEU A 207 -2.24 4.63 6.60
CA LEU A 207 -1.25 5.45 5.89
C LEU A 207 -1.78 6.83 5.54
N THR A 208 -3.10 7.02 5.56
CA THR A 208 -3.74 8.31 5.31
C THR A 208 -4.72 8.64 6.40
N VAL A 209 -4.79 9.92 6.74
CA VAL A 209 -5.78 10.48 7.69
C VAL A 209 -6.28 11.81 7.17
N TRP A 210 -7.50 12.14 7.54
CA TRP A 210 -8.07 13.46 7.43
C TRP A 210 -8.81 13.77 8.73
N GLN A 211 -8.68 15.01 9.23
CA GLN A 211 -9.39 15.46 10.42
C GLN A 211 -9.79 16.92 10.33
N ARG A 212 -10.89 17.26 10.96
CA ARG A 212 -11.28 18.63 11.22
C ARG A 212 -10.61 19.08 12.53
N VAL A 213 -9.77 20.10 12.42
CA VAL A 213 -9.03 20.64 13.58
C VAL A 213 -9.83 21.74 14.28
N LYS A 214 -10.59 22.55 13.51
CA LYS A 214 -11.37 23.68 14.04
C LYS A 214 -12.53 24.02 13.10
N GLY A 215 -13.58 24.62 13.65
CA GLY A 215 -14.76 25.07 12.94
C GLY A 215 -15.90 24.04 13.04
N GLU A 216 -17.09 24.42 12.56
CA GLU A 216 -18.28 23.55 12.54
C GLU A 216 -18.26 22.64 11.31
N PRO A 217 -18.63 21.34 11.44
CA PRO A 217 -18.72 20.45 10.28
C PRO A 217 -19.77 20.98 9.30
N CYS A 218 -19.43 20.96 8.01
CA CYS A 218 -20.31 21.40 6.93
C CYS A 218 -20.86 22.84 7.05
N ASN A 219 -20.34 23.62 7.95
CA ASN A 219 -20.69 25.03 8.11
C ASN A 219 -19.51 25.93 7.68
N TRP A 220 -19.54 26.35 6.42
CA TRP A 220 -18.53 27.21 5.81
C TRP A 220 -18.73 28.71 6.18
N GLY A 221 -19.20 28.96 7.41
CA GLY A 221 -19.48 30.31 7.90
C GLY A 221 -18.26 31.23 7.99
N ALA A 222 -18.48 32.45 8.47
CA ALA A 222 -17.45 33.51 8.54
C ALA A 222 -16.25 33.17 9.44
N THR A 223 -16.38 32.21 10.35
CA THR A 223 -15.29 31.77 11.25
C THR A 223 -14.29 30.82 10.60
N GLY A 224 -14.64 30.29 9.41
CA GLY A 224 -13.78 29.35 8.68
C GLY A 224 -13.70 27.95 9.29
N VAL A 225 -13.16 27.03 8.49
CA VAL A 225 -12.90 25.64 8.89
C VAL A 225 -11.40 25.35 8.70
N VAL A 226 -10.81 24.71 9.68
CA VAL A 226 -9.43 24.22 9.60
C VAL A 226 -9.46 22.70 9.55
N THR A 227 -8.91 22.16 8.49
CA THR A 227 -8.77 20.71 8.29
C THR A 227 -7.30 20.33 8.18
N GLU A 228 -6.97 19.10 8.50
CA GLU A 228 -5.64 18.55 8.33
C GLU A 228 -5.74 17.20 7.64
N ARG A 229 -4.98 17.03 6.56
CA ARG A 229 -4.75 15.72 5.91
C ARG A 229 -3.31 15.28 6.15
N GLY A 230 -3.12 13.99 6.36
CA GLY A 230 -1.81 13.41 6.62
C GLY A 230 -1.56 12.19 5.77
N THR A 231 -0.29 12.03 5.36
CA THR A 231 0.22 10.81 4.76
C THR A 231 1.38 10.28 5.59
N LEU A 232 1.41 8.96 5.80
CA LEU A 232 2.41 8.27 6.59
C LEU A 232 3.35 7.49 5.69
N THR A 233 4.65 7.64 5.90
CA THR A 233 5.67 6.82 5.27
C THR A 233 6.51 6.11 6.33
N LEU A 234 6.96 4.90 6.00
CA LEU A 234 7.77 4.06 6.88
C LEU A 234 9.19 3.97 6.33
N SER A 235 10.16 3.97 7.23
CA SER A 235 11.56 3.65 6.91
C SER A 235 12.17 2.81 8.02
N MET A 236 13.14 1.95 7.67
CA MET A 236 13.89 1.21 8.68
C MET A 236 14.86 2.16 9.40
N ASP A 237 15.00 1.98 10.71
CA ASP A 237 15.98 2.66 11.54
C ASP A 237 17.07 1.66 11.97
N THR A 238 18.23 2.16 12.39
CA THR A 238 19.39 1.31 12.68
C THR A 238 19.37 0.60 14.05
N PRO A 239 18.79 1.16 15.13
CA PRO A 239 18.70 0.46 16.41
C PRO A 239 17.91 -0.85 16.31
N ILE A 240 18.38 -1.87 17.03
CA ILE A 240 17.75 -3.19 17.08
C ILE A 240 17.21 -3.41 18.49
N HIS A 241 15.92 -3.79 18.59
CA HIS A 241 15.28 -4.15 19.86
C HIS A 241 14.53 -5.46 19.70
N ALA A 242 14.66 -6.34 20.69
CA ALA A 242 14.09 -7.69 20.68
C ALA A 242 14.33 -8.47 19.37
N GLY A 243 15.48 -8.22 18.72
CA GLY A 243 15.92 -8.91 17.49
C GLY A 243 15.50 -8.26 16.18
N TYR A 244 14.70 -7.17 16.19
CA TYR A 244 14.30 -6.45 14.99
C TYR A 244 14.73 -4.98 15.02
N ALA A 245 15.05 -4.45 13.85
CA ALA A 245 15.36 -3.03 13.66
C ALA A 245 14.12 -2.16 13.94
N ASP A 246 14.34 -0.98 14.51
CA ASP A 246 13.29 -0.01 14.75
C ASP A 246 12.70 0.50 13.42
N ILE A 247 11.46 0.95 13.46
CA ILE A 247 10.78 1.57 12.32
C ILE A 247 10.54 3.05 12.62
N ALA A 248 10.99 3.92 11.72
CA ALA A 248 10.66 5.33 11.77
C ALA A 248 9.42 5.61 10.90
N LEU A 249 8.41 6.19 11.51
CA LEU A 249 7.24 6.73 10.85
C LEU A 249 7.46 8.21 10.58
N THR A 250 7.21 8.66 9.35
CA THR A 250 7.23 10.07 8.98
C THR A 250 5.84 10.47 8.48
N ALA A 251 5.19 11.36 9.23
CA ALA A 251 3.93 11.98 8.87
C ALA A 251 4.18 13.29 8.13
N ASN A 252 3.67 13.40 6.90
CA ASN A 252 3.57 14.67 6.17
C ASN A 252 2.13 15.18 6.34
N LEU A 253 1.99 16.32 7.03
CA LEU A 253 0.71 16.89 7.42
C LEU A 253 0.50 18.19 6.65
N VAL A 254 -0.67 18.35 6.04
CA VAL A 254 -1.09 19.56 5.34
C VAL A 254 -2.34 20.09 6.05
N THR A 255 -2.20 21.24 6.70
CA THR A 255 -3.30 21.96 7.32
C THR A 255 -3.84 22.97 6.32
N SER A 256 -5.14 22.90 6.02
CA SER A 256 -5.87 23.82 5.15
C SER A 256 -6.82 24.67 5.99
N THR A 257 -6.84 25.97 5.73
CA THR A 257 -7.82 26.89 6.32
C THR A 257 -8.70 27.44 5.21
N THR A 258 -9.99 27.15 5.28
CA THR A 258 -11.02 27.61 4.34
C THR A 258 -11.92 28.61 5.03
N VAL A 259 -12.03 29.80 4.46
CA VAL A 259 -12.93 30.88 4.92
C VAL A 259 -13.81 31.27 3.75
N LYS A 260 -15.11 31.50 4.02
CA LYS A 260 -16.05 31.92 2.99
C LYS A 260 -15.53 33.16 2.24
N ASP A 261 -15.61 33.11 0.93
CA ASP A 261 -15.22 34.18 0.00
C ASP A 261 -13.71 34.58 0.07
N ALA A 262 -12.86 33.73 0.65
CA ALA A 262 -11.40 33.93 0.72
C ALA A 262 -10.66 32.77 0.01
N VAL A 263 -9.41 33.02 -0.34
CA VAL A 263 -8.53 31.99 -0.88
C VAL A 263 -8.08 31.06 0.23
N ASP A 264 -8.17 29.76 0.03
CA ASP A 264 -7.69 28.76 0.97
C ASP A 264 -6.19 28.90 1.21
N THR A 265 -5.79 28.76 2.46
CA THR A 265 -4.37 28.76 2.84
C THR A 265 -3.95 27.39 3.30
N GLU A 266 -2.77 26.96 2.86
CA GLU A 266 -2.21 25.67 3.25
C GLU A 266 -0.87 25.85 3.97
N ARG A 267 -0.64 24.99 4.97
CA ARG A 267 0.64 24.86 5.68
C ARG A 267 1.03 23.40 5.76
N THR A 268 2.27 23.09 5.40
CA THR A 268 2.82 21.74 5.50
C THR A 268 3.74 21.65 6.72
N ARG A 269 3.61 20.57 7.47
CA ARG A 269 4.53 20.21 8.56
C ARG A 269 4.89 18.73 8.47
N ARG A 270 6.05 18.38 9.00
CA ARG A 270 6.52 17.01 9.07
C ARG A 270 6.71 16.60 10.53
N ARG A 271 6.27 15.41 10.87
CA ARG A 271 6.44 14.80 12.19
C ARG A 271 7.09 13.43 12.05
N ARG A 272 7.85 13.02 13.05
CA ARG A 272 8.49 11.70 13.09
C ARG A 272 8.16 11.01 14.41
N GLN A 273 7.84 9.72 14.34
CA GLN A 273 7.68 8.82 15.48
C GLN A 273 8.54 7.59 15.24
N VAL A 274 9.18 7.08 16.29
CA VAL A 274 9.95 5.82 16.22
C VAL A 274 9.15 4.73 16.91
N LEU A 275 9.04 3.59 16.23
CA LEU A 275 8.45 2.38 16.74
C LEU A 275 9.56 1.37 17.06
N ARG A 276 9.46 0.76 18.22
CA ARG A 276 10.35 -0.28 18.70
C ARG A 276 9.62 -1.62 18.73
N TYR A 277 10.33 -2.66 18.33
CA TYR A 277 9.78 -4.02 18.46
C TYR A 277 9.85 -4.48 19.93
N ASP A 278 8.74 -4.96 20.47
CA ASP A 278 8.63 -5.41 21.88
C ASP A 278 8.81 -6.94 22.05
N GLY A 279 9.10 -7.65 20.95
CA GLY A 279 9.15 -9.11 20.89
C GLY A 279 7.92 -9.73 20.23
N THR A 280 6.84 -8.95 20.07
CA THR A 280 5.59 -9.40 19.46
C THR A 280 5.15 -8.47 18.32
N ARG A 281 5.21 -7.15 18.55
CA ARG A 281 4.75 -6.10 17.62
C ARG A 281 5.57 -4.83 17.77
N TYR A 282 5.43 -3.92 16.84
CA TYR A 282 5.99 -2.59 16.92
C TYR A 282 5.12 -1.67 17.77
N VAL A 283 5.72 -1.00 18.74
CA VAL A 283 5.07 -0.05 19.65
C VAL A 283 5.81 1.29 19.65
N PRO A 284 5.14 2.43 19.86
CA PRO A 284 5.81 3.72 19.97
C PRO A 284 6.81 3.76 21.11
N VAL A 285 8.00 4.33 20.89
CA VAL A 285 9.03 4.54 21.92
C VAL A 285 8.56 5.56 22.96
N SER A 286 7.84 6.58 22.52
CA SER A 286 7.19 7.57 23.36
C SER A 286 5.73 7.72 22.94
N ARG A 287 4.85 8.09 23.90
CA ARG A 287 3.49 8.48 23.53
C ARG A 287 3.56 9.63 22.54
N SER A 288 2.77 9.54 21.47
CA SER A 288 2.54 10.68 20.61
C SER A 288 1.85 11.78 21.39
N ASP A 289 2.23 13.03 21.13
CA ASP A 289 1.46 14.18 21.58
C ASP A 289 0.13 14.29 20.77
N ASP A 290 -0.77 15.14 21.19
CA ASP A 290 -2.07 15.38 20.52
C ASP A 290 -1.92 15.88 19.07
N SER A 291 -0.69 16.16 18.63
CA SER A 291 -0.40 16.57 17.26
C SER A 291 -0.11 15.41 16.30
N TRP A 292 -0.14 14.15 16.79
CA TRP A 292 0.05 12.95 15.97
C TRP A 292 -1.31 12.33 15.61
N PRO A 293 -1.82 12.48 14.38
CA PRO A 293 -3.18 12.09 14.03
C PRO A 293 -3.35 10.62 13.66
N PHE A 294 -2.26 9.82 13.60
CA PHE A 294 -2.33 8.42 13.17
C PHE A 294 -2.56 7.41 14.30
N GLY A 295 -2.89 7.87 15.48
CA GLY A 295 -3.05 7.03 16.68
C GLY A 295 -1.72 6.50 17.24
N ASN A 296 -1.78 5.80 18.34
CA ASN A 296 -0.63 5.19 19.02
C ASN A 296 -0.47 3.71 18.68
#